data_4f93f57e24510c3ffd3c544d757d32cb
#
_entry.id   4f93f57e24510c3ffd3c544d757d32cb
#
_cell.length_a   1.000
_cell.length_b   1.000
_cell.length_c   1.000
_cell.angle_alpha   90.00
_cell.angle_beta   90.00
_cell.angle_gamma   90.00
#
_symmetry.space_group_name_H-M   'P 1'
#
loop_
_entity.id
_entity.type
_entity.pdbx_description
1 polymer ?
#
loop_
_entity_poly.entity_id
_entity_poly.type
_entity_poly.pdbx_seq_one_letter_code
_entity_poly.pdbx_strand_id
1 'polypeptide(L)'
;MISRALITGITGQDGSYLAELLLEKGYEVHGLIRRSSQFNTGRIDHLYRDPHEEETRFFLHHADLTDSSSLIGHLHAIKPAEVYNLGAQSHVKVSFEMPEFTANTAAIGTLRMLEAVRTADWPIRFYQAGSSEMYGKAIETPQTERTPFNPRSPYAISKVFAHFMTVDYREAYGLHASNGILFNHESPRRGGTFVTRKVTRGIAAILAGKQEHLFLGNLDAKRDWGYAKEYVEAMWRMLQQSEPDDYVIATGETHSVRELCEVAFELVGMDWEAYVRVDQAYFRPTEVDELRGDPAKARTVLGWQPTVRFHDLVRIMLEADLTEAGIGDALASDSRSE
;
A
#
# COMPACT_ATOMS: atom_id res chain seq x y z
N MET A 1 -13.24 5.94 -26.75
CA MET A 1 -11.83 6.30 -26.49
C MET A 1 -11.37 5.47 -25.31
N ILE A 2 -10.15 4.94 -25.33
CA ILE A 2 -9.54 4.20 -24.22
C ILE A 2 -9.28 5.20 -23.09
N SER A 3 -9.69 4.85 -21.86
CA SER A 3 -9.42 5.68 -20.67
C SER A 3 -7.96 5.58 -20.28
N ARG A 4 -7.32 6.71 -19.96
CA ARG A 4 -5.89 6.76 -19.53
C ARG A 4 -5.82 6.97 -18.03
N ALA A 5 -4.97 6.18 -17.38
CA ALA A 5 -4.66 6.32 -15.97
C ALA A 5 -3.17 6.64 -15.75
N LEU A 6 -2.89 7.58 -14.85
CA LEU A 6 -1.53 7.92 -14.40
C LEU A 6 -1.32 7.43 -12.97
N ILE A 7 -0.28 6.63 -12.74
CA ILE A 7 0.03 6.05 -11.42
C ILE A 7 1.40 6.53 -10.96
N THR A 8 1.47 7.26 -9.84
CA THR A 8 2.73 7.49 -9.13
C THR A 8 3.01 6.30 -8.21
N GLY A 9 4.28 5.93 -8.01
CA GLY A 9 4.61 4.78 -7.17
C GLY A 9 4.25 3.41 -7.78
N ILE A 10 4.20 3.33 -9.11
CA ILE A 10 3.80 2.13 -9.86
C ILE A 10 4.67 0.90 -9.58
N THR A 11 5.94 1.07 -9.19
CA THR A 11 6.86 -0.02 -8.84
C THR A 11 6.64 -0.58 -7.43
N GLY A 12 5.73 0.04 -6.66
CA GLY A 12 5.31 -0.43 -5.34
C GLY A 12 4.39 -1.65 -5.40
N GLN A 13 4.04 -2.19 -4.22
CA GLN A 13 3.06 -3.27 -4.10
C GLN A 13 1.74 -2.88 -4.76
N ASP A 14 1.12 -1.80 -4.28
CA ASP A 14 -0.21 -1.36 -4.72
C ASP A 14 -0.19 -0.89 -6.17
N GLY A 15 0.85 -0.13 -6.56
CA GLY A 15 0.99 0.35 -7.93
C GLY A 15 1.05 -0.78 -8.95
N SER A 16 1.73 -1.88 -8.62
CA SER A 16 1.83 -3.04 -9.52
C SER A 16 0.50 -3.80 -9.66
N TYR A 17 -0.26 -4.01 -8.57
CA TYR A 17 -1.59 -4.64 -8.64
C TYR A 17 -2.62 -3.72 -9.29
N LEU A 18 -2.56 -2.41 -9.02
CA LEU A 18 -3.45 -1.45 -9.66
C LEU A 18 -3.21 -1.38 -11.17
N ALA A 19 -1.96 -1.45 -11.61
CA ALA A 19 -1.63 -1.48 -13.04
C ALA A 19 -2.24 -2.72 -13.72
N GLU A 20 -2.12 -3.91 -13.12
CA GLU A 20 -2.77 -5.13 -13.61
C GLU A 20 -4.29 -4.95 -13.71
N LEU A 21 -4.91 -4.50 -12.63
CA LEU A 21 -6.36 -4.30 -12.57
C LEU A 21 -6.86 -3.33 -13.66
N LEU A 22 -6.16 -2.21 -13.86
CA LEU A 22 -6.55 -1.21 -14.85
C LEU A 22 -6.35 -1.71 -16.28
N LEU A 23 -5.28 -2.46 -16.54
CA LEU A 23 -5.06 -3.12 -17.84
C LEU A 23 -6.16 -4.15 -18.15
N GLU A 24 -6.56 -4.95 -17.16
CA GLU A 24 -7.68 -5.90 -17.27
C GLU A 24 -9.02 -5.17 -17.57
N LYS A 25 -9.22 -4.00 -16.96
CA LYS A 25 -10.38 -3.14 -17.22
C LYS A 25 -10.31 -2.37 -18.55
N GLY A 26 -9.25 -2.54 -19.34
CA GLY A 26 -9.11 -1.94 -20.67
C GLY A 26 -8.51 -0.54 -20.70
N TYR A 27 -7.92 -0.07 -19.61
CA TYR A 27 -7.22 1.22 -19.55
C TYR A 27 -5.87 1.19 -20.30
N GLU A 28 -5.44 2.36 -20.75
CA GLU A 28 -4.05 2.66 -21.05
C GLU A 28 -3.40 3.18 -19.75
N VAL A 29 -2.36 2.50 -19.27
CA VAL A 29 -1.75 2.75 -17.97
C VAL A 29 -0.38 3.39 -18.14
N HIS A 30 -0.20 4.56 -17.53
CA HIS A 30 1.05 5.29 -17.49
C HIS A 30 1.60 5.31 -16.08
N GLY A 31 2.78 4.74 -15.87
CA GLY A 31 3.44 4.69 -14.57
C GLY A 31 4.58 5.68 -14.46
N LEU A 32 4.62 6.44 -13.35
CA LEU A 32 5.78 7.28 -13.02
C LEU A 32 6.78 6.48 -12.18
N ILE A 33 8.02 6.38 -12.68
CA ILE A 33 9.13 5.70 -12.02
C ILE A 33 10.24 6.71 -11.69
N ARG A 34 10.86 6.56 -10.52
CA ARG A 34 12.04 7.36 -10.17
C ARG A 34 13.28 6.83 -10.88
N ARG A 35 14.17 7.72 -11.29
CA ARG A 35 15.51 7.31 -11.74
C ARG A 35 16.28 6.73 -10.54
N SER A 36 16.73 5.50 -10.68
CA SER A 36 17.55 4.80 -9.70
C SER A 36 18.74 4.15 -10.40
N SER A 37 19.85 4.00 -9.69
CA SER A 37 21.03 3.24 -10.19
C SER A 37 20.78 1.73 -10.23
N GLN A 38 19.80 1.23 -9.49
CA GLN A 38 19.36 -0.16 -9.51
C GLN A 38 17.97 -0.27 -10.11
N PHE A 39 17.72 -1.35 -10.84
CA PHE A 39 16.37 -1.66 -11.34
C PHE A 39 15.44 -1.94 -10.16
N ASN A 40 14.29 -1.28 -10.12
CA ASN A 40 13.26 -1.45 -9.10
C ASN A 40 11.91 -1.83 -9.71
N THR A 41 11.90 -2.32 -10.93
CA THR A 41 10.72 -2.64 -11.75
C THR A 41 10.24 -4.09 -11.62
N GLY A 42 10.93 -4.95 -10.86
CA GLY A 42 10.66 -6.40 -10.82
C GLY A 42 9.19 -6.79 -10.51
N ARG A 43 8.39 -5.90 -9.89
CA ARG A 43 6.94 -6.15 -9.69
C ARG A 43 6.08 -5.87 -10.91
N ILE A 44 6.63 -5.20 -11.92
CA ILE A 44 5.91 -4.75 -13.13
C ILE A 44 6.58 -5.20 -14.44
N ASP A 45 7.74 -5.90 -14.37
CA ASP A 45 8.47 -6.34 -15.56
C ASP A 45 7.61 -7.24 -16.47
N HIS A 46 6.74 -8.06 -15.88
CA HIS A 46 5.82 -8.93 -16.62
C HIS A 46 4.72 -8.19 -17.39
N LEU A 47 4.49 -6.89 -17.09
CA LEU A 47 3.54 -6.02 -17.80
C LEU A 47 4.21 -5.26 -18.94
N TYR A 48 5.54 -5.16 -18.91
CA TYR A 48 6.29 -4.39 -19.90
C TYR A 48 6.28 -5.09 -21.26
N ARG A 49 5.95 -4.33 -22.28
CA ARG A 49 6.12 -4.68 -23.69
C ARG A 49 6.87 -3.54 -24.37
N ASP A 50 7.55 -3.84 -25.46
CA ASP A 50 8.20 -2.81 -26.26
C ASP A 50 7.13 -1.82 -26.78
N PRO A 51 7.32 -0.50 -26.60
CA PRO A 51 6.34 0.50 -27.07
C PRO A 51 6.08 0.48 -28.59
N HIS A 52 6.93 -0.20 -29.37
CA HIS A 52 6.74 -0.37 -30.81
C HIS A 52 5.83 -1.57 -31.17
N GLU A 53 5.49 -2.41 -30.19
CA GLU A 53 4.53 -3.49 -30.38
C GLU A 53 3.11 -2.94 -30.50
N GLU A 54 2.35 -3.50 -31.46
CA GLU A 54 0.92 -3.19 -31.58
C GLU A 54 0.17 -3.56 -30.30
N GLU A 55 -0.79 -2.75 -29.91
CA GLU A 55 -1.65 -2.93 -28.71
C GLU A 55 -0.95 -2.71 -27.35
N THR A 56 0.25 -2.12 -27.29
CA THR A 56 0.87 -1.74 -26.01
C THR A 56 0.00 -0.71 -25.29
N ARG A 57 -0.36 -1.02 -24.03
CA ARG A 57 -1.19 -0.17 -23.18
C ARG A 57 -0.54 0.14 -21.82
N PHE A 58 0.72 -0.20 -21.65
CA PHE A 58 1.49 0.04 -20.44
C PHE A 58 2.76 0.82 -20.76
N PHE A 59 2.88 2.01 -20.16
CA PHE A 59 3.97 2.94 -20.45
C PHE A 59 4.62 3.42 -19.15
N LEU A 60 5.95 3.54 -19.15
CA LEU A 60 6.72 4.03 -18.01
C LEU A 60 7.41 5.34 -18.34
N HIS A 61 7.34 6.30 -17.42
CA HIS A 61 7.92 7.62 -17.55
C HIS A 61 8.79 7.96 -16.33
N HIS A 62 9.95 8.57 -16.56
CA HIS A 62 10.81 9.02 -15.48
C HIS A 62 10.31 10.33 -14.89
N ALA A 63 9.94 10.30 -13.60
CA ALA A 63 9.55 11.48 -12.83
C ALA A 63 9.81 11.26 -11.34
N ASP A 64 9.83 12.36 -10.58
CA ASP A 64 9.94 12.33 -9.12
C ASP A 64 8.90 13.27 -8.51
N LEU A 65 8.26 12.87 -7.41
CA LEU A 65 7.30 13.72 -6.67
C LEU A 65 7.95 14.98 -6.09
N THR A 66 9.27 15.05 -6.09
CA THR A 66 10.03 16.24 -5.68
C THR A 66 10.29 17.21 -6.85
N ASP A 67 9.91 16.86 -8.09
CA ASP A 67 10.11 17.67 -9.30
C ASP A 67 8.79 18.02 -9.99
N SER A 68 8.30 19.24 -9.73
CA SER A 68 7.04 19.74 -10.29
C SER A 68 7.05 19.81 -11.82
N SER A 69 8.21 20.08 -12.43
CA SER A 69 8.29 20.26 -13.88
C SER A 69 8.05 18.95 -14.64
N SER A 70 8.62 17.85 -14.15
CA SER A 70 8.41 16.52 -14.75
C SER A 70 6.95 16.06 -14.54
N LEU A 71 6.36 16.30 -13.36
CA LEU A 71 4.97 15.93 -13.07
C LEU A 71 3.98 16.65 -13.99
N ILE A 72 4.09 17.96 -14.11
CA ILE A 72 3.24 18.79 -15.00
C ILE A 72 3.44 18.37 -16.45
N GLY A 73 4.70 18.21 -16.89
CA GLY A 73 5.01 17.82 -18.27
C GLY A 73 4.38 16.50 -18.67
N HIS A 74 4.49 15.46 -17.82
CA HIS A 74 3.88 14.15 -18.08
C HIS A 74 2.36 14.21 -18.01
N LEU A 75 1.78 14.91 -17.04
CA LEU A 75 0.32 15.05 -16.94
C LEU A 75 -0.27 15.64 -18.24
N HIS A 76 0.32 16.73 -18.74
CA HIS A 76 -0.14 17.38 -19.97
C HIS A 76 0.11 16.56 -21.24
N ALA A 77 1.20 15.79 -21.32
CA ALA A 77 1.50 14.92 -22.45
C ALA A 77 0.56 13.71 -22.52
N ILE A 78 0.25 13.11 -21.38
CA ILE A 78 -0.57 11.90 -21.25
C ILE A 78 -2.07 12.24 -21.32
N LYS A 79 -2.49 13.33 -20.71
CA LYS A 79 -3.90 13.73 -20.50
C LYS A 79 -4.74 12.61 -19.89
N PRO A 80 -4.38 12.13 -18.68
CA PRO A 80 -5.10 11.05 -18.02
C PRO A 80 -6.51 11.49 -17.59
N ALA A 81 -7.45 10.56 -17.62
CA ALA A 81 -8.77 10.73 -17.01
C ALA A 81 -8.74 10.46 -15.49
N GLU A 82 -7.81 9.63 -15.06
CA GLU A 82 -7.65 9.24 -13.65
C GLU A 82 -6.17 9.33 -13.23
N VAL A 83 -5.94 9.85 -12.03
CA VAL A 83 -4.61 9.94 -11.41
C VAL A 83 -4.64 9.23 -10.06
N TYR A 84 -3.77 8.26 -9.88
CA TYR A 84 -3.59 7.51 -8.64
C TYR A 84 -2.26 7.89 -8.00
N ASN A 85 -2.31 8.69 -6.93
CA ASN A 85 -1.11 9.15 -6.21
C ASN A 85 -0.77 8.18 -5.08
N LEU A 86 0.03 7.16 -5.41
CA LEU A 86 0.49 6.13 -4.46
C LEU A 86 1.94 6.34 -4.01
N GLY A 87 2.68 7.19 -4.69
CA GLY A 87 4.10 7.44 -4.44
C GLY A 87 4.36 8.04 -3.07
N ALA A 88 5.19 7.39 -2.26
CA ALA A 88 5.65 7.89 -0.96
C ALA A 88 6.91 7.15 -0.48
N GLN A 89 7.63 7.75 0.48
CA GLN A 89 8.47 7.00 1.40
C GLN A 89 7.56 6.42 2.48
N SER A 90 7.22 5.12 2.41
CA SER A 90 6.14 4.51 3.21
C SER A 90 6.61 3.76 4.45
N HIS A 91 7.91 3.63 4.70
CA HIS A 91 8.44 2.92 5.86
C HIS A 91 8.47 3.83 7.09
N VAL A 92 7.60 3.58 8.08
CA VAL A 92 7.42 4.43 9.27
C VAL A 92 8.72 4.66 10.01
N LYS A 93 9.52 3.61 10.30
CA LYS A 93 10.80 3.77 11.01
C LYS A 93 11.78 4.67 10.24
N VAL A 94 11.93 4.47 8.93
CA VAL A 94 12.79 5.29 8.08
C VAL A 94 12.37 6.77 8.10
N SER A 95 11.08 7.08 8.30
CA SER A 95 10.63 8.46 8.39
C SER A 95 11.24 9.24 9.57
N PHE A 96 11.62 8.55 10.64
CA PHE A 96 12.35 9.19 11.76
C PHE A 96 13.82 9.48 11.43
N GLU A 97 14.41 8.68 10.54
CA GLU A 97 15.79 8.85 10.08
C GLU A 97 15.89 9.88 8.93
N MET A 98 14.83 9.98 8.10
CA MET A 98 14.75 10.84 6.92
C MET A 98 13.44 11.66 6.89
N PRO A 99 13.18 12.51 7.91
CA PRO A 99 11.89 13.20 8.03
C PRO A 99 11.65 14.22 6.91
N GLU A 100 12.67 14.97 6.52
CA GLU A 100 12.58 15.97 5.46
C GLU A 100 12.29 15.34 4.10
N PHE A 101 13.00 14.26 3.74
CA PHE A 101 12.74 13.51 2.52
C PHE A 101 11.32 12.93 2.51
N THR A 102 10.88 12.39 3.65
CA THR A 102 9.53 11.84 3.81
C THR A 102 8.47 12.92 3.59
N ALA A 103 8.63 14.09 4.22
CA ALA A 103 7.71 15.21 4.07
C ALA A 103 7.71 15.77 2.64
N ASN A 104 8.88 15.96 2.04
CA ASN A 104 9.00 16.49 0.68
C ASN A 104 8.35 15.56 -0.36
N THR A 105 8.48 14.24 -0.18
CA THR A 105 7.92 13.26 -1.11
C THR A 105 6.41 13.06 -0.86
N ALA A 106 5.99 12.77 0.37
CA ALA A 106 4.62 12.38 0.67
C ALA A 106 3.66 13.55 0.88
N ALA A 107 4.11 14.64 1.55
CA ALA A 107 3.27 15.82 1.77
C ALA A 107 3.35 16.80 0.59
N ILE A 108 4.54 17.37 0.34
CA ILE A 108 4.71 18.38 -0.71
C ILE A 108 4.57 17.76 -2.11
N GLY A 109 4.96 16.48 -2.28
CA GLY A 109 4.74 15.76 -3.53
C GLY A 109 3.26 15.62 -3.87
N THR A 110 2.39 15.39 -2.88
CA THR A 110 0.93 15.39 -3.10
C THR A 110 0.44 16.77 -3.51
N LEU A 111 0.89 17.83 -2.85
CA LEU A 111 0.54 19.21 -3.23
C LEU A 111 0.95 19.52 -4.69
N ARG A 112 2.15 19.09 -5.12
CA ARG A 112 2.61 19.27 -6.51
C ARG A 112 1.69 18.55 -7.50
N MET A 113 1.25 17.33 -7.18
CA MET A 113 0.31 16.59 -8.03
C MET A 113 -1.07 17.25 -8.08
N LEU A 114 -1.59 17.72 -6.95
CA LEU A 114 -2.87 18.44 -6.89
C LEU A 114 -2.80 19.75 -7.71
N GLU A 115 -1.70 20.51 -7.62
CA GLU A 115 -1.48 21.70 -8.44
C GLU A 115 -1.41 21.36 -9.95
N ALA A 116 -0.73 20.28 -10.30
CA ALA A 116 -0.69 19.82 -11.70
C ALA A 116 -2.11 19.48 -12.20
N VAL A 117 -2.91 18.76 -11.40
CA VAL A 117 -4.30 18.41 -11.73
C VAL A 117 -5.19 19.65 -11.82
N ARG A 118 -5.04 20.60 -10.88
CA ARG A 118 -5.82 21.84 -10.87
C ARG A 118 -5.61 22.71 -12.10
N THR A 119 -4.40 22.67 -12.68
CA THR A 119 -4.06 23.47 -13.87
C THR A 119 -4.42 22.79 -15.20
N ALA A 120 -4.93 21.56 -15.16
CA ALA A 120 -5.39 20.85 -16.35
C ALA A 120 -6.68 21.45 -16.92
N ASP A 121 -6.79 21.48 -18.25
CA ASP A 121 -7.97 22.00 -19.00
C ASP A 121 -8.96 20.88 -19.41
N TRP A 122 -8.81 19.68 -18.83
CA TRP A 122 -9.71 18.53 -18.99
C TRP A 122 -10.06 17.94 -17.63
N PRO A 123 -11.19 17.22 -17.50
CA PRO A 123 -11.61 16.61 -16.24
C PRO A 123 -10.68 15.46 -15.84
N ILE A 124 -10.23 15.48 -14.59
CA ILE A 124 -9.39 14.44 -13.99
C ILE A 124 -10.02 13.99 -12.67
N ARG A 125 -10.10 12.69 -12.45
CA ARG A 125 -10.42 12.09 -11.15
C ARG A 125 -9.11 11.74 -10.43
N PHE A 126 -8.95 12.23 -9.22
CA PHE A 126 -7.73 12.11 -8.45
C PHE A 126 -7.94 11.25 -7.21
N TYR A 127 -7.10 10.24 -7.04
CA TYR A 127 -7.03 9.39 -5.85
C TYR A 127 -5.77 9.69 -5.06
N GLN A 128 -5.91 9.92 -3.75
CA GLN A 128 -4.82 10.06 -2.79
C GLN A 128 -4.75 8.85 -1.86
N ALA A 129 -3.60 8.17 -1.84
CA ALA A 129 -3.35 7.11 -0.88
C ALA A 129 -3.06 7.69 0.51
N GLY A 130 -4.02 7.57 1.43
CA GLY A 130 -3.86 7.82 2.86
C GLY A 130 -3.30 6.60 3.60
N SER A 131 -3.40 6.61 4.93
CA SER A 131 -2.90 5.55 5.79
C SER A 131 -3.60 5.56 7.15
N SER A 132 -3.87 4.40 7.72
CA SER A 132 -4.34 4.25 9.11
C SER A 132 -3.37 4.83 10.14
N GLU A 133 -2.08 4.96 9.81
CA GLU A 133 -1.09 5.63 10.68
C GLU A 133 -1.43 7.10 10.96
N MET A 134 -2.31 7.73 10.16
CA MET A 134 -2.83 9.08 10.43
C MET A 134 -3.60 9.14 11.74
N TYR A 135 -4.32 8.07 12.11
CA TYR A 135 -5.02 7.99 13.39
C TYR A 135 -4.07 7.94 14.58
N GLY A 136 -2.89 7.31 14.42
CA GLY A 136 -1.85 7.26 15.44
C GLY A 136 -2.34 6.77 16.78
N LYS A 137 -2.26 7.60 17.84
CA LYS A 137 -2.92 7.34 19.12
C LYS A 137 -4.39 7.70 19.03
N ALA A 138 -5.16 6.85 18.34
CA ALA A 138 -6.59 7.03 18.14
C ALA A 138 -7.32 7.14 19.47
N ILE A 139 -8.37 7.97 19.48
CA ILE A 139 -9.21 8.18 20.70
C ILE A 139 -10.40 7.22 20.77
N GLU A 140 -10.63 6.47 19.69
CA GLU A 140 -11.72 5.49 19.57
C GLU A 140 -11.33 4.32 18.69
N THR A 141 -12.01 3.20 18.84
CA THR A 141 -11.84 1.97 18.06
C THR A 141 -13.23 1.33 17.87
N PRO A 142 -13.63 0.92 16.64
CA PRO A 142 -12.88 1.05 15.37
C PRO A 142 -12.81 2.50 14.88
N GLN A 143 -11.77 2.80 14.06
CA GLN A 143 -11.62 4.10 13.44
C GLN A 143 -12.48 4.21 12.17
N THR A 144 -13.11 5.37 12.01
CA THR A 144 -13.97 5.73 10.88
C THR A 144 -13.39 6.95 10.14
N GLU A 145 -14.03 7.37 9.07
CA GLU A 145 -13.68 8.62 8.35
C GLU A 145 -13.86 9.89 9.20
N ARG A 146 -14.58 9.79 10.32
CA ARG A 146 -14.84 10.91 11.27
C ARG A 146 -13.90 10.90 12.48
N THR A 147 -13.19 9.81 12.71
CA THR A 147 -12.25 9.70 13.82
C THR A 147 -11.12 10.72 13.66
N PRO A 148 -10.87 11.58 14.64
CA PRO A 148 -9.80 12.58 14.56
C PRO A 148 -8.41 11.95 14.38
N PHE A 149 -7.60 12.54 13.50
CA PHE A 149 -6.22 12.13 13.32
C PHE A 149 -5.34 12.59 14.49
N ASN A 150 -4.46 11.70 14.94
CA ASN A 150 -3.51 11.95 16.03
C ASN A 150 -2.15 11.28 15.73
N PRO A 151 -1.47 11.69 14.61
CA PRO A 151 -0.31 11.00 14.06
C PRO A 151 0.87 10.93 15.04
N ARG A 152 1.70 9.88 14.90
CA ARG A 152 2.84 9.58 15.79
C ARG A 152 4.15 9.33 15.03
N SER A 153 4.25 9.78 13.79
CA SER A 153 5.50 9.68 13.01
C SER A 153 5.56 10.76 11.93
N PRO A 154 6.75 11.13 11.44
CA PRO A 154 6.88 12.04 10.30
C PRO A 154 6.13 11.55 9.06
N TYR A 155 6.09 10.23 8.82
CA TYR A 155 5.28 9.62 7.77
C TYR A 155 3.78 9.91 7.95
N ALA A 156 3.25 9.62 9.14
CA ALA A 156 1.84 9.82 9.43
C ALA A 156 1.43 11.30 9.33
N ILE A 157 2.27 12.22 9.82
CA ILE A 157 2.06 13.68 9.70
C ILE A 157 2.03 14.10 8.23
N SER A 158 2.94 13.56 7.42
CA SER A 158 2.97 13.83 5.98
C SER A 158 1.71 13.34 5.27
N LYS A 159 1.17 12.19 5.69
CA LYS A 159 -0.10 11.66 5.15
C LYS A 159 -1.31 12.48 5.60
N VAL A 160 -1.32 13.00 6.84
CA VAL A 160 -2.37 13.92 7.31
C VAL A 160 -2.36 15.21 6.48
N PHE A 161 -1.18 15.79 6.22
CA PHE A 161 -1.07 16.94 5.32
C PHE A 161 -1.67 16.62 3.94
N ALA A 162 -1.25 15.51 3.33
CA ALA A 162 -1.74 15.09 2.01
C ALA A 162 -3.26 14.89 1.99
N HIS A 163 -3.82 14.30 3.05
CA HIS A 163 -5.26 14.11 3.20
C HIS A 163 -6.02 15.43 3.20
N PHE A 164 -5.63 16.38 4.08
CA PHE A 164 -6.32 17.66 4.16
C PHE A 164 -6.12 18.53 2.93
N MET A 165 -4.95 18.49 2.29
CA MET A 165 -4.77 19.16 0.99
C MET A 165 -5.72 18.60 -0.08
N THR A 166 -5.96 17.28 -0.10
CA THR A 166 -6.90 16.67 -1.03
C THR A 166 -8.34 17.13 -0.75
N VAL A 167 -8.73 17.20 0.53
CA VAL A 167 -10.04 17.73 0.95
C VAL A 167 -10.18 19.20 0.54
N ASP A 168 -9.19 20.02 0.85
CA ASP A 168 -9.20 21.45 0.53
C ASP A 168 -9.33 21.69 -0.99
N TYR A 169 -8.58 20.95 -1.81
CA TYR A 169 -8.65 21.08 -3.27
C TYR A 169 -9.98 20.59 -3.85
N ARG A 170 -10.61 19.60 -3.24
CA ARG A 170 -11.97 19.17 -3.56
C ARG A 170 -12.99 20.28 -3.28
N GLU A 171 -12.91 20.91 -2.10
CA GLU A 171 -13.86 21.92 -1.65
C GLU A 171 -13.63 23.31 -2.30
N ALA A 172 -12.37 23.75 -2.35
CA ALA A 172 -12.02 25.08 -2.83
C ALA A 172 -12.05 25.21 -4.37
N TYR A 173 -11.65 24.14 -5.08
CA TYR A 173 -11.50 24.18 -6.55
C TYR A 173 -12.44 23.23 -7.29
N GLY A 174 -13.28 22.46 -6.58
CA GLY A 174 -14.22 21.52 -7.20
C GLY A 174 -13.54 20.34 -7.88
N LEU A 175 -12.33 19.96 -7.46
CA LEU A 175 -11.66 18.79 -8.02
C LEU A 175 -12.38 17.51 -7.61
N HIS A 176 -12.53 16.56 -8.53
CA HIS A 176 -12.97 15.22 -8.19
C HIS A 176 -11.79 14.46 -7.54
N ALA A 177 -11.57 14.70 -6.23
CA ALA A 177 -10.44 14.21 -5.48
C ALA A 177 -10.91 13.39 -4.25
N SER A 178 -10.51 12.11 -4.19
CA SER A 178 -10.89 11.16 -3.14
C SER A 178 -9.69 10.68 -2.35
N ASN A 179 -9.85 10.50 -1.03
CA ASN A 179 -8.84 9.89 -0.17
C ASN A 179 -9.23 8.45 0.19
N GLY A 180 -8.29 7.52 0.06
CA GLY A 180 -8.39 6.21 0.70
C GLY A 180 -7.61 6.21 2.00
N ILE A 181 -8.28 6.01 3.15
CA ILE A 181 -7.63 5.83 4.45
C ILE A 181 -7.37 4.33 4.60
N LEU A 182 -6.23 3.89 4.07
CA LEU A 182 -5.91 2.48 3.96
C LEU A 182 -5.33 1.95 5.26
N PHE A 183 -5.93 0.89 5.77
CA PHE A 183 -5.33 0.08 6.82
C PHE A 183 -4.23 -0.80 6.25
N ASN A 184 -3.48 -1.48 7.10
CA ASN A 184 -2.36 -2.29 6.62
C ASN A 184 -2.85 -3.33 5.61
N HIS A 185 -2.19 -3.42 4.48
CA HIS A 185 -2.53 -4.37 3.42
C HIS A 185 -1.27 -4.98 2.84
N GLU A 186 -1.30 -6.28 2.74
CA GLU A 186 -0.13 -7.10 2.58
C GLU A 186 -0.28 -8.03 1.36
N SER A 187 0.83 -8.53 0.87
CA SER A 187 0.86 -9.48 -0.23
C SER A 187 2.25 -10.08 -0.43
N PRO A 188 2.41 -11.06 -1.33
CA PRO A 188 3.73 -11.50 -1.80
C PRO A 188 4.61 -10.37 -2.39
N ARG A 189 4.03 -9.24 -2.78
CA ARG A 189 4.76 -8.06 -3.29
C ARG A 189 5.11 -7.03 -2.23
N ARG A 190 4.78 -7.29 -0.96
CA ARG A 190 5.14 -6.38 0.15
C ARG A 190 6.66 -6.23 0.25
N GLY A 191 7.14 -5.05 0.62
CA GLY A 191 8.57 -4.83 0.88
C GLY A 191 9.10 -5.75 1.99
N GLY A 192 10.25 -6.40 1.79
CA GLY A 192 10.79 -7.42 2.68
C GLY A 192 11.17 -6.96 4.09
N THR A 193 11.18 -5.65 4.35
CA THR A 193 11.44 -5.05 5.68
C THR A 193 10.17 -4.81 6.50
N PHE A 194 8.98 -4.93 5.90
CA PHE A 194 7.72 -4.85 6.63
C PHE A 194 7.47 -6.14 7.40
N VAL A 195 6.85 -6.03 8.59
CA VAL A 195 6.79 -7.11 9.58
C VAL A 195 6.20 -8.40 9.00
N THR A 196 5.12 -8.33 8.27
CA THR A 196 4.46 -9.50 7.67
C THR A 196 5.38 -10.24 6.72
N ARG A 197 5.96 -9.53 5.73
CA ARG A 197 6.91 -10.12 4.79
C ARG A 197 8.23 -10.52 5.45
N LYS A 198 8.66 -9.80 6.48
CA LYS A 198 9.84 -10.18 7.28
C LYS A 198 9.65 -11.53 7.97
N VAL A 199 8.44 -11.81 8.48
CA VAL A 199 8.12 -13.10 9.11
C VAL A 199 8.12 -14.21 8.07
N THR A 200 7.38 -14.08 6.98
CA THR A 200 7.26 -15.15 5.97
C THR A 200 8.60 -15.45 5.28
N ARG A 201 9.38 -14.42 4.92
CA ARG A 201 10.75 -14.62 4.39
C ARG A 201 11.72 -15.17 5.43
N GLY A 202 11.56 -14.78 6.69
CA GLY A 202 12.36 -15.30 7.79
C GLY A 202 12.15 -16.81 7.98
N ILE A 203 10.89 -17.28 7.92
CA ILE A 203 10.56 -18.70 7.97
C ILE A 203 11.20 -19.44 6.79
N ALA A 204 11.05 -18.94 5.58
CA ALA A 204 11.65 -19.52 4.38
C ALA A 204 13.20 -19.61 4.51
N ALA A 205 13.83 -18.56 5.06
CA ALA A 205 15.28 -18.55 5.28
C ALA A 205 15.73 -19.54 6.37
N ILE A 206 14.94 -19.71 7.44
CA ILE A 206 15.21 -20.69 8.51
C ILE A 206 15.11 -22.11 7.95
N LEU A 207 14.04 -22.44 7.24
CA LEU A 207 13.85 -23.75 6.61
C LEU A 207 14.95 -24.07 5.58
N ALA A 208 15.41 -23.07 4.84
CA ALA A 208 16.53 -23.21 3.91
C ALA A 208 17.92 -23.26 4.60
N GLY A 209 18.00 -23.22 5.94
CA GLY A 209 19.26 -23.24 6.71
C GLY A 209 20.13 -21.98 6.56
N LYS A 210 19.53 -20.87 6.07
CA LYS A 210 20.24 -19.59 5.84
C LYS A 210 20.18 -18.64 7.04
N GLN A 211 19.30 -18.92 8.00
CA GLN A 211 19.05 -18.10 9.18
C GLN A 211 18.68 -18.99 10.36
N GLU A 212 19.13 -18.67 11.57
CA GLU A 212 18.81 -19.43 12.79
C GLU A 212 17.64 -18.82 13.55
N HIS A 213 17.56 -17.50 13.60
CA HIS A 213 16.55 -16.77 14.37
C HIS A 213 15.96 -15.61 13.59
N LEU A 214 14.71 -15.29 13.89
CA LEU A 214 13.99 -14.13 13.39
C LEU A 214 13.89 -13.06 14.50
N PHE A 215 14.49 -11.89 14.28
CA PHE A 215 14.46 -10.78 15.24
C PHE A 215 13.34 -9.81 14.91
N LEU A 216 12.43 -9.55 15.86
CA LEU A 216 11.27 -8.67 15.72
C LEU A 216 11.26 -7.61 16.84
N GLY A 217 10.44 -6.57 16.69
CA GLY A 217 10.19 -5.57 17.71
C GLY A 217 9.04 -5.97 18.64
N ASN A 218 8.06 -5.05 18.81
CA ASN A 218 6.89 -5.25 19.65
C ASN A 218 5.96 -6.32 19.08
N LEU A 219 5.87 -7.48 19.76
CA LEU A 219 4.98 -8.59 19.36
C LEU A 219 3.50 -8.36 19.67
N ASP A 220 3.19 -7.44 20.58
CA ASP A 220 1.83 -7.20 21.06
C ASP A 220 1.11 -6.08 20.30
N ALA A 221 1.82 -5.39 19.38
CA ALA A 221 1.22 -4.39 18.51
C ALA A 221 0.18 -5.03 17.58
N LYS A 222 -1.04 -4.45 17.56
CA LYS A 222 -2.18 -4.96 16.79
C LYS A 222 -2.42 -4.14 15.54
N ARG A 223 -2.66 -4.81 14.42
CA ARG A 223 -2.97 -4.17 13.14
C ARG A 223 -4.11 -4.90 12.45
N ASP A 224 -4.88 -4.13 11.71
CA ASP A 224 -5.86 -4.62 10.75
C ASP A 224 -5.09 -4.88 9.44
N TRP A 225 -4.96 -6.16 9.05
CA TRP A 225 -4.23 -6.59 7.87
C TRP A 225 -5.17 -7.17 6.82
N GLY A 226 -5.22 -6.53 5.64
CA GLY A 226 -5.96 -7.01 4.49
C GLY A 226 -5.06 -7.41 3.32
N TYR A 227 -5.67 -7.87 2.22
CA TYR A 227 -4.98 -8.29 1.02
C TYR A 227 -4.87 -7.13 0.00
N ALA A 228 -3.65 -6.76 -0.36
CA ALA A 228 -3.39 -5.59 -1.20
C ALA A 228 -4.11 -5.62 -2.56
N LYS A 229 -4.29 -6.80 -3.15
CA LYS A 229 -5.01 -6.97 -4.43
C LYS A 229 -6.49 -6.56 -4.32
N GLU A 230 -7.10 -6.72 -3.16
CA GLU A 230 -8.48 -6.26 -2.91
C GLU A 230 -8.53 -4.74 -2.66
N TYR A 231 -7.49 -4.18 -2.03
CA TYR A 231 -7.43 -2.75 -1.72
C TYR A 231 -7.32 -1.89 -2.99
N VAL A 232 -6.61 -2.35 -4.01
CA VAL A 232 -6.53 -1.61 -5.28
C VAL A 232 -7.87 -1.58 -6.02
N GLU A 233 -8.71 -2.59 -5.85
CA GLU A 233 -10.09 -2.56 -6.34
C GLU A 233 -10.91 -1.43 -5.66
N ALA A 234 -10.73 -1.23 -4.35
CA ALA A 234 -11.37 -0.11 -3.64
C ALA A 234 -10.88 1.25 -4.19
N MET A 235 -9.58 1.40 -4.46
CA MET A 235 -9.03 2.63 -5.04
C MET A 235 -9.69 2.97 -6.37
N TRP A 236 -9.86 1.98 -7.25
CA TRP A 236 -10.55 2.17 -8.52
C TRP A 236 -12.03 2.53 -8.32
N ARG A 237 -12.75 1.81 -7.43
CA ARG A 237 -14.18 2.05 -7.15
C ARG A 237 -14.44 3.46 -6.61
N MET A 238 -13.54 4.03 -5.81
CA MET A 238 -13.64 5.41 -5.31
C MET A 238 -13.70 6.40 -6.46
N LEU A 239 -12.87 6.23 -7.47
CA LEU A 239 -12.87 7.14 -8.63
C LEU A 239 -14.03 6.89 -9.60
N GLN A 240 -14.81 5.81 -9.45
CA GLN A 240 -16.02 5.57 -10.26
C GLN A 240 -17.27 6.25 -9.67
N GLN A 241 -17.19 6.77 -8.44
CA GLN A 241 -18.32 7.46 -7.82
C GLN A 241 -18.62 8.79 -8.53
N SER A 242 -19.91 9.23 -8.51
CA SER A 242 -20.31 10.53 -9.05
C SER A 242 -19.71 11.69 -8.27
N GLU A 243 -19.62 11.55 -6.96
CA GLU A 243 -19.07 12.54 -6.05
C GLU A 243 -17.81 12.00 -5.35
N PRO A 244 -16.76 12.83 -5.23
CA PRO A 244 -15.55 12.45 -4.52
C PRO A 244 -15.75 12.48 -3.01
N ASP A 245 -15.15 11.53 -2.29
CA ASP A 245 -15.24 11.44 -0.83
C ASP A 245 -14.04 10.70 -0.24
N ASP A 246 -13.98 10.59 1.09
CA ASP A 246 -12.96 9.88 1.84
C ASP A 246 -13.51 8.54 2.32
N TYR A 247 -12.69 7.48 2.27
CA TYR A 247 -13.12 6.12 2.61
C TYR A 247 -12.09 5.39 3.45
N VAL A 248 -12.53 4.80 4.56
CA VAL A 248 -11.76 3.81 5.31
C VAL A 248 -11.81 2.47 4.58
N ILE A 249 -10.63 1.93 4.26
CA ILE A 249 -10.48 0.60 3.68
C ILE A 249 -9.74 -0.27 4.68
N ALA A 250 -10.45 -1.24 5.23
CA ALA A 250 -10.01 -2.09 6.32
C ALA A 250 -10.72 -3.44 6.28
N THR A 251 -10.23 -4.42 7.05
CA THR A 251 -10.93 -5.69 7.24
C THR A 251 -11.96 -5.63 8.36
N GLY A 252 -11.76 -4.75 9.34
CA GLY A 252 -12.54 -4.67 10.56
C GLY A 252 -12.04 -5.59 11.68
N GLU A 253 -10.98 -6.36 11.42
CA GLU A 253 -10.37 -7.29 12.36
C GLU A 253 -8.94 -6.85 12.68
N THR A 254 -8.45 -7.13 13.90
CA THR A 254 -7.05 -6.86 14.26
C THR A 254 -6.38 -8.12 14.77
N HIS A 255 -5.11 -8.27 14.42
CA HIS A 255 -4.26 -9.34 14.88
C HIS A 255 -2.93 -8.78 15.39
N SER A 256 -2.34 -9.43 16.38
CA SER A 256 -1.04 -9.06 16.91
C SER A 256 0.10 -9.61 16.03
N VAL A 257 1.29 -9.03 16.16
CA VAL A 257 2.51 -9.60 15.54
C VAL A 257 2.79 -10.99 16.10
N ARG A 258 2.41 -11.25 17.34
CA ARG A 258 2.50 -12.58 17.97
C ARG A 258 1.62 -13.59 17.24
N GLU A 259 0.32 -13.29 17.06
CA GLU A 259 -0.60 -14.15 16.29
C GLU A 259 -0.11 -14.37 14.85
N LEU A 260 0.49 -13.36 14.23
CA LEU A 260 1.12 -13.54 12.92
C LEU A 260 2.25 -14.59 12.94
N CYS A 261 3.09 -14.56 13.97
CA CYS A 261 4.15 -15.57 14.13
C CYS A 261 3.54 -16.96 14.40
N GLU A 262 2.57 -17.06 15.31
CA GLU A 262 1.87 -18.30 15.63
C GLU A 262 1.32 -18.96 14.36
N VAL A 263 0.49 -18.23 13.60
CA VAL A 263 -0.14 -18.74 12.38
C VAL A 263 0.92 -19.11 11.31
N ALA A 264 1.90 -18.24 11.09
CA ALA A 264 2.87 -18.47 10.03
C ALA A 264 3.79 -19.66 10.30
N PHE A 265 4.23 -19.88 11.55
CA PHE A 265 5.05 -21.02 11.94
C PHE A 265 4.22 -22.31 12.03
N GLU A 266 2.96 -22.26 12.48
CA GLU A 266 2.04 -23.41 12.48
C GLU A 266 1.87 -23.98 11.06
N LEU A 267 1.75 -23.13 10.05
CA LEU A 267 1.62 -23.55 8.65
C LEU A 267 2.79 -24.39 8.12
N VAL A 268 3.93 -24.37 8.78
CA VAL A 268 5.12 -25.19 8.44
C VAL A 268 5.47 -26.19 9.55
N GLY A 269 4.60 -26.40 10.54
CA GLY A 269 4.78 -27.37 11.61
C GLY A 269 5.90 -27.01 12.60
N MET A 270 6.22 -25.73 12.78
CA MET A 270 7.30 -25.26 13.64
C MET A 270 6.75 -24.49 14.85
N ASP A 271 7.46 -24.56 15.98
CA ASP A 271 7.18 -23.74 17.16
C ASP A 271 7.88 -22.38 17.02
N TRP A 272 7.10 -21.31 16.90
CA TRP A 272 7.61 -19.95 16.71
C TRP A 272 8.49 -19.46 17.86
N GLU A 273 8.25 -19.90 19.11
CA GLU A 273 9.03 -19.49 20.28
C GLU A 273 10.50 -19.96 20.21
N ALA A 274 10.74 -21.07 19.52
CA ALA A 274 12.10 -21.58 19.30
C ALA A 274 12.93 -20.64 18.41
N TYR A 275 12.31 -19.88 17.50
CA TYR A 275 13.01 -19.13 16.45
C TYR A 275 12.89 -17.62 16.58
N VAL A 276 11.80 -17.09 17.15
CA VAL A 276 11.57 -15.64 17.25
C VAL A 276 12.29 -15.08 18.48
N ARG A 277 12.96 -13.95 18.30
CA ARG A 277 13.64 -13.18 19.35
C ARG A 277 13.21 -11.73 19.29
N VAL A 278 12.90 -11.12 20.43
CA VAL A 278 12.57 -9.71 20.54
C VAL A 278 13.86 -8.90 20.66
N ASP A 279 13.99 -7.85 19.83
CA ASP A 279 15.14 -6.94 19.86
C ASP A 279 14.67 -5.48 19.90
N GLN A 280 15.18 -4.74 20.88
CA GLN A 280 14.86 -3.32 21.12
C GLN A 280 15.22 -2.43 19.91
N ALA A 281 16.19 -2.81 19.11
CA ALA A 281 16.58 -2.08 17.90
C ALA A 281 15.44 -1.99 16.86
N TYR A 282 14.43 -2.85 16.94
CA TYR A 282 13.28 -2.86 16.05
C TYR A 282 12.06 -2.11 16.61
N PHE A 283 12.12 -1.61 17.85
CA PHE A 283 11.06 -0.77 18.39
C PHE A 283 11.04 0.59 17.70
N ARG A 284 9.86 1.19 17.61
CA ARG A 284 9.69 2.55 17.09
C ARG A 284 9.89 3.56 18.23
N PRO A 285 10.37 4.78 17.95
CA PRO A 285 10.45 5.85 18.96
C PRO A 285 9.09 6.19 19.58
N THR A 286 8.01 6.02 18.82
CA THR A 286 6.63 6.18 19.28
C THR A 286 5.80 5.03 18.74
N GLU A 287 5.27 4.20 19.63
CA GLU A 287 4.43 3.07 19.25
C GLU A 287 2.95 3.47 19.11
N VAL A 288 2.27 2.72 18.26
CA VAL A 288 0.82 2.73 18.10
C VAL A 288 0.33 1.33 18.42
N ASP A 289 -0.46 1.21 19.51
CA ASP A 289 -0.81 -0.07 20.08
C ASP A 289 -1.82 -0.83 19.20
N GLU A 290 -2.91 -0.18 18.79
CA GLU A 290 -3.97 -0.80 18.00
C GLU A 290 -4.50 0.15 16.90
N LEU A 291 -4.66 -0.41 15.71
CA LEU A 291 -5.39 0.22 14.61
C LEU A 291 -6.37 -0.82 14.04
N ARG A 292 -7.68 -0.49 14.09
CA ARG A 292 -8.77 -1.30 13.53
C ARG A 292 -9.77 -0.39 12.83
N GLY A 293 -9.97 -0.56 11.52
CA GLY A 293 -10.86 0.27 10.73
C GLY A 293 -12.30 -0.23 10.72
N ASP A 294 -13.24 0.70 10.51
CA ASP A 294 -14.63 0.35 10.20
C ASP A 294 -14.87 0.57 8.69
N PRO A 295 -14.97 -0.49 7.89
CA PRO A 295 -15.20 -0.38 6.45
C PRO A 295 -16.67 -0.20 6.06
N ALA A 296 -17.56 0.17 6.98
CA ALA A 296 -19.00 0.26 6.73
C ALA A 296 -19.35 1.18 5.57
N LYS A 297 -18.70 2.34 5.45
CA LYS A 297 -18.89 3.27 4.33
C LYS A 297 -18.43 2.68 3.00
N ALA A 298 -17.26 2.05 2.96
CA ALA A 298 -16.77 1.39 1.75
C ALA A 298 -17.71 0.27 1.30
N ARG A 299 -18.25 -0.50 2.24
CA ARG A 299 -19.23 -1.56 1.96
C ARG A 299 -20.53 -1.01 1.37
N THR A 300 -21.07 0.04 1.96
CA THR A 300 -22.38 0.59 1.57
C THR A 300 -22.33 1.44 0.31
N VAL A 301 -21.29 2.23 0.13
CA VAL A 301 -21.16 3.19 -1.00
C VAL A 301 -20.41 2.59 -2.17
N LEU A 302 -19.28 1.93 -1.93
CA LEU A 302 -18.45 1.35 -2.99
C LEU A 302 -18.88 -0.09 -3.35
N GLY A 303 -19.71 -0.75 -2.53
CA GLY A 303 -19.98 -2.18 -2.65
C GLY A 303 -18.71 -3.03 -2.46
N TRP A 304 -17.73 -2.50 -1.73
CA TRP A 304 -16.46 -3.18 -1.50
C TRP A 304 -16.42 -3.84 -0.13
N GLN A 305 -15.92 -5.05 -0.07
CA GLN A 305 -15.62 -5.77 1.17
C GLN A 305 -14.44 -6.72 0.97
N PRO A 306 -13.57 -6.90 1.98
CA PRO A 306 -12.48 -7.87 1.92
C PRO A 306 -13.04 -9.30 1.96
N THR A 307 -12.46 -10.19 1.19
CA THR A 307 -12.80 -11.61 1.15
C THR A 307 -11.69 -12.49 1.71
N VAL A 308 -10.42 -12.07 1.53
CA VAL A 308 -9.26 -12.76 2.07
C VAL A 308 -9.13 -12.46 3.58
N ARG A 309 -9.22 -13.50 4.40
CA ARG A 309 -9.08 -13.42 5.85
C ARG A 309 -7.63 -13.52 6.28
N PHE A 310 -7.34 -13.17 7.55
CA PHE A 310 -5.99 -13.10 8.07
C PHE A 310 -5.17 -14.38 7.87
N HIS A 311 -5.72 -15.55 8.19
CA HIS A 311 -5.05 -16.84 8.01
C HIS A 311 -4.73 -17.13 6.53
N ASP A 312 -5.67 -16.84 5.63
CA ASP A 312 -5.47 -17.03 4.20
C ASP A 312 -4.40 -16.06 3.66
N LEU A 313 -4.39 -14.82 4.15
CA LEU A 313 -3.37 -13.82 3.80
C LEU A 313 -1.97 -14.29 4.20
N VAL A 314 -1.82 -14.78 5.43
CA VAL A 314 -0.54 -15.31 5.94
C VAL A 314 -0.10 -16.50 5.09
N ARG A 315 -1.01 -17.43 4.77
CA ARG A 315 -0.75 -18.58 3.88
C ARG A 315 -0.28 -18.11 2.50
N ILE A 316 -1.02 -17.20 1.83
CA ILE A 316 -0.68 -16.67 0.50
C ILE A 316 0.75 -16.08 0.48
N MET A 317 1.10 -15.33 1.52
CA MET A 317 2.42 -14.70 1.61
C MET A 317 3.53 -15.74 1.86
N LEU A 318 3.28 -16.69 2.75
CA LEU A 318 4.24 -17.73 3.10
C LEU A 318 4.50 -18.68 1.93
N GLU A 319 3.45 -19.14 1.24
CA GLU A 319 3.54 -19.97 0.02
C GLU A 319 4.44 -19.32 -1.04
N ALA A 320 4.24 -18.03 -1.27
CA ALA A 320 5.03 -17.29 -2.25
C ALA A 320 6.53 -17.24 -1.84
N ASP A 321 6.83 -16.98 -0.55
CA ASP A 321 8.20 -16.91 -0.07
C ASP A 321 8.90 -18.28 -0.02
N LEU A 322 8.17 -19.35 0.30
CA LEU A 322 8.66 -20.72 0.23
C LEU A 322 8.97 -21.13 -1.22
N THR A 323 8.08 -20.77 -2.15
CA THR A 323 8.28 -21.03 -3.59
C THR A 323 9.48 -20.26 -4.12
N GLU A 324 9.63 -18.98 -3.75
CA GLU A 324 10.81 -18.16 -4.11
C GLU A 324 12.12 -18.77 -3.56
N ALA A 325 12.06 -19.41 -2.38
CA ALA A 325 13.18 -20.09 -1.76
C ALA A 325 13.46 -21.49 -2.34
N GLY A 326 12.60 -22.02 -3.23
CA GLY A 326 12.73 -23.35 -3.82
C GLY A 326 12.29 -24.50 -2.89
N ILE A 327 11.48 -24.21 -1.87
CA ILE A 327 11.00 -25.17 -0.85
C ILE A 327 9.47 -25.10 -0.70
N GLY A 328 8.73 -24.94 -1.79
CA GLY A 328 7.27 -24.79 -1.79
C GLY A 328 6.51 -25.95 -1.12
N ASP A 329 7.08 -27.15 -1.10
CA ASP A 329 6.48 -28.35 -0.49
C ASP A 329 6.57 -28.37 1.06
N ALA A 330 7.17 -27.34 1.69
CA ALA A 330 7.34 -27.26 3.13
C ALA A 330 6.06 -26.87 3.91
N LEU A 331 4.98 -26.51 3.22
CA LEU A 331 3.69 -26.28 3.87
C LEU A 331 3.12 -27.60 4.40
N ALA A 332 2.65 -27.57 5.64
CA ALA A 332 1.89 -28.67 6.20
C ALA A 332 0.60 -28.87 5.36
N SER A 333 0.36 -30.13 4.96
CA SER A 333 -0.89 -30.48 4.27
C SER A 333 -2.08 -30.10 5.15
N ASP A 334 -3.11 -29.46 4.57
CA ASP A 334 -4.34 -29.11 5.31
C ASP A 334 -4.95 -30.37 5.96
N SER A 335 -4.76 -30.49 7.28
CA SER A 335 -5.44 -31.51 8.09
C SER A 335 -6.87 -31.10 8.50
N ARG A 336 -7.45 -30.07 7.86
CA ARG A 336 -8.80 -29.58 8.09
C ARG A 336 -9.73 -29.89 6.92
N SER A 337 -9.81 -31.17 6.56
CA SER A 337 -10.90 -31.72 5.75
C SER A 337 -11.48 -32.92 6.51
N GLU A 338 -12.27 -32.63 7.55
CA GLU A 338 -13.36 -33.49 8.02
C GLU A 338 -14.38 -32.62 8.80
#